data_0708d02937cb6e09485d1ccb8be69b4a
#
_entry.id   0708d02937cb6e09485d1ccb8be69b4a
#
_cell.length_a   1.000
_cell.length_b   1.000
_cell.length_c   1.000
_cell.angle_alpha   90.00
_cell.angle_beta   90.00
_cell.angle_gamma   90.00
#
_symmetry.space_group_name_H-M   'P 1'
#
loop_
_entity.id
_entity.type
_entity.pdbx_description
1 polymer ?
#
loop_
_entity_poly.entity_id
_entity_poly.type
_entity_poly.pdbx_seq_one_letter_code
_entity_poly.pdbx_strand_id
1 'polypeptide(L)'
;KKMSKEEKIEYYKNVAENLSKEIPEGKMIAYVDGSFDKEKNRYSCGCVMITQGDVSVFSDFGMRPEAVPARNVAGELTAAMYAVKTAAARGIKDITIYHDYSGIAKWYKKEWKAQSFCSARYLEFMEKYRPYMEISFVKVEGHSGVPLNEYADILAKSALERE
;
A
#
# COMPACT_ATOMS: atom_id res chain seq x y z
N LYS A 1 2.27 -8.15 28.53
CA LYS A 1 3.13 -9.00 27.73
C LYS A 1 3.11 -8.60 26.25
N LYS A 2 4.28 -8.47 25.66
CA LYS A 2 4.38 -8.12 24.26
C LYS A 2 4.10 -9.31 23.36
N MET A 3 3.36 -9.07 22.30
CA MET A 3 3.14 -10.08 21.27
C MET A 3 4.39 -10.23 20.41
N SER A 4 4.70 -11.45 20.02
CA SER A 4 5.76 -11.72 19.06
C SER A 4 5.31 -11.21 17.68
N LYS A 5 6.26 -11.14 16.73
CA LYS A 5 5.93 -10.77 15.34
C LYS A 5 4.90 -11.73 14.76
N GLU A 6 5.08 -13.02 15.00
CA GLU A 6 4.16 -14.05 14.50
C GLU A 6 2.76 -13.90 15.09
N GLU A 7 2.68 -13.59 16.37
CA GLU A 7 1.41 -13.37 17.04
C GLU A 7 0.70 -12.15 16.49
N LYS A 8 1.45 -11.07 16.21
CA LYS A 8 0.90 -9.87 15.63
C LYS A 8 0.34 -10.14 14.25
N ILE A 9 1.10 -10.87 13.42
CA ILE A 9 0.65 -11.20 12.07
C ILE A 9 -0.64 -12.00 12.12
N GLU A 10 -0.72 -12.97 13.01
CA GLU A 10 -1.93 -13.78 13.17
C GLU A 10 -3.12 -12.92 13.59
N TYR A 11 -2.89 -11.99 14.51
CA TYR A 11 -3.93 -11.07 14.94
C TYR A 11 -4.39 -10.18 13.79
N TYR A 12 -3.45 -9.63 13.02
CA TYR A 12 -3.80 -8.75 11.89
C TYR A 12 -4.54 -9.51 10.79
N LYS A 13 -4.14 -10.77 10.54
CA LYS A 13 -4.86 -11.60 9.58
C LYS A 13 -6.31 -11.78 9.99
N ASN A 14 -6.55 -12.02 11.28
CA ASN A 14 -7.91 -12.19 11.80
C ASN A 14 -8.71 -10.89 11.63
N VAL A 15 -8.09 -9.75 11.91
CA VAL A 15 -8.74 -8.44 11.73
C VAL A 15 -9.13 -8.27 10.26
N ALA A 16 -8.22 -8.59 9.33
CA ALA A 16 -8.47 -8.46 7.91
C ALA A 16 -9.59 -9.40 7.45
N GLU A 17 -9.55 -10.65 7.92
CA GLU A 17 -10.59 -11.63 7.56
C GLU A 17 -11.97 -11.21 8.05
N ASN A 18 -12.04 -10.67 9.27
CA ASN A 18 -13.31 -10.19 9.79
C ASN A 18 -13.81 -8.99 8.99
N LEU A 19 -12.91 -8.09 8.63
CA LEU A 19 -13.27 -6.93 7.80
C LEU A 19 -13.76 -7.38 6.43
N SER A 20 -13.15 -8.41 5.85
CA SER A 20 -13.52 -8.89 4.52
C SER A 20 -14.98 -9.31 4.42
N LYS A 21 -15.54 -9.78 5.53
CA LYS A 21 -16.95 -10.19 5.58
C LYS A 21 -17.89 -9.00 5.45
N GLU A 22 -17.39 -7.79 5.72
CA GLU A 22 -18.21 -6.58 5.68
C GLU A 22 -17.99 -5.75 4.41
N ILE A 23 -17.06 -6.16 3.55
CA ILE A 23 -16.77 -5.44 2.31
C ILE A 23 -17.82 -5.81 1.27
N PRO A 24 -18.48 -4.82 0.65
CA PRO A 24 -19.47 -5.14 -0.38
C PRO A 24 -18.79 -5.64 -1.66
N GLU A 25 -19.56 -6.38 -2.45
CA GLU A 25 -19.09 -6.87 -3.73
C GLU A 25 -18.67 -5.70 -4.62
N GLY A 26 -17.57 -5.89 -5.35
CA GLY A 26 -17.09 -4.86 -6.27
C GLY A 26 -16.22 -3.79 -5.64
N LYS A 27 -15.92 -3.91 -4.36
CA LYS A 27 -15.09 -2.95 -3.64
C LYS A 27 -13.82 -3.59 -3.10
N MET A 28 -12.73 -2.83 -3.11
CA MET A 28 -11.48 -3.22 -2.45
C MET A 28 -11.08 -2.15 -1.44
N ILE A 29 -10.56 -2.60 -0.30
CA ILE A 29 -9.87 -1.74 0.66
C ILE A 29 -8.42 -2.20 0.66
N ALA A 30 -7.49 -1.27 0.53
CA ALA A 30 -6.07 -1.59 0.53
C ALA A 30 -5.33 -0.72 1.54
N TYR A 31 -4.53 -1.36 2.40
CA TYR A 31 -3.60 -0.65 3.29
C TYR A 31 -2.22 -0.75 2.67
N VAL A 32 -1.56 0.37 2.48
CA VAL A 32 -0.26 0.42 1.80
C VAL A 32 0.79 1.07 2.70
N ASP A 33 2.02 0.58 2.59
CA ASP A 33 3.14 1.18 3.32
C ASP A 33 4.44 0.91 2.57
N GLY A 34 5.46 1.68 2.91
CA GLY A 34 6.79 1.53 2.32
C GLY A 34 7.85 1.60 3.39
N SER A 35 9.00 1.02 3.11
CA SER A 35 10.15 1.10 3.99
C SER A 35 11.42 1.23 3.15
N PHE A 36 12.55 1.49 3.80
CA PHE A 36 13.81 1.70 3.09
C PHE A 36 14.97 1.16 3.91
N ASP A 37 15.87 0.44 3.24
CA ASP A 37 17.11 -0.05 3.84
C ASP A 37 18.25 0.76 3.24
N LYS A 38 18.81 1.65 4.04
CA LYS A 38 19.88 2.56 3.62
C LYS A 38 21.15 1.81 3.25
N GLU A 39 21.46 0.72 3.93
CA GLU A 39 22.69 -0.05 3.67
C GLU A 39 22.62 -0.79 2.35
N LYS A 40 21.47 -1.38 2.05
CA LYS A 40 21.26 -2.14 0.81
C LYS A 40 20.74 -1.28 -0.33
N ASN A 41 20.41 -0.02 -0.08
CA ASN A 41 19.81 0.89 -1.05
C ASN A 41 18.56 0.27 -1.68
N ARG A 42 17.70 -0.27 -0.84
CA ARG A 42 16.45 -0.88 -1.28
C ARG A 42 15.26 -0.18 -0.66
N TYR A 43 14.26 0.11 -1.48
CA TYR A 43 12.95 0.48 -0.95
C TYR A 43 12.07 -0.76 -0.99
N SER A 44 11.05 -0.78 -0.16
CA SER A 44 10.15 -1.93 -0.13
C SER A 44 8.72 -1.48 0.02
N CYS A 45 7.81 -2.38 -0.30
CA CYS A 45 6.38 -2.11 -0.20
C CYS A 45 5.68 -3.24 0.53
N GLY A 46 4.65 -2.86 1.25
CA GLY A 46 3.72 -3.79 1.88
C GLY A 46 2.31 -3.36 1.55
N CYS A 47 1.46 -4.32 1.24
CA CYS A 47 0.09 -4.03 0.84
C CYS A 47 -0.83 -5.13 1.36
N VAL A 48 -1.92 -4.73 2.01
CA VAL A 48 -2.98 -5.66 2.45
C VAL A 48 -4.22 -5.30 1.66
N MET A 49 -4.70 -6.23 0.84
CA MET A 49 -5.86 -5.99 -0.03
C MET A 49 -7.01 -6.83 0.44
N ILE A 50 -8.15 -6.19 0.67
CA ILE A 50 -9.34 -6.85 1.22
C ILE A 50 -10.51 -6.61 0.29
N THR A 51 -11.11 -7.71 -0.16
CA THR A 51 -12.33 -7.69 -0.93
C THR A 51 -13.35 -8.58 -0.23
N GLN A 52 -14.55 -8.66 -0.75
CA GLN A 52 -15.59 -9.47 -0.12
C GLN A 52 -15.11 -10.92 0.04
N GLY A 53 -14.98 -11.34 1.29
CA GLY A 53 -14.60 -12.72 1.61
C GLY A 53 -13.16 -13.11 1.28
N ASP A 54 -12.30 -12.13 0.93
CA ASP A 54 -10.93 -12.46 0.53
C ASP A 54 -9.93 -11.45 1.05
N VAL A 55 -8.77 -11.95 1.48
CA VAL A 55 -7.64 -11.12 1.91
C VAL A 55 -6.41 -11.60 1.16
N SER A 56 -5.71 -10.68 0.53
CA SER A 56 -4.43 -10.99 -0.10
C SER A 56 -3.41 -9.94 0.31
N VAL A 57 -2.14 -10.33 0.30
CA VAL A 57 -1.06 -9.44 0.71
C VAL A 57 0.02 -9.43 -0.36
N PHE A 58 0.79 -8.34 -0.38
CA PHE A 58 1.92 -8.20 -1.27
C PHE A 58 3.08 -7.61 -0.47
N SER A 59 4.27 -8.14 -0.70
CA SER A 59 5.48 -7.73 0.00
C SER A 59 6.64 -7.92 -0.97
N ASP A 60 7.32 -6.82 -1.32
CA ASP A 60 8.41 -6.89 -2.28
C ASP A 60 9.34 -5.70 -2.09
N PHE A 61 10.53 -5.75 -2.72
CA PHE A 61 11.48 -4.65 -2.68
C PHE A 61 11.91 -4.27 -4.08
N GLY A 62 12.45 -3.05 -4.21
CA GLY A 62 13.00 -2.58 -5.47
C GLY A 62 14.31 -1.85 -5.24
N MET A 63 15.11 -1.76 -6.31
CA MET A 63 16.43 -1.13 -6.27
C MET A 63 16.63 -0.22 -7.47
N ARG A 64 15.55 0.25 -8.08
CA ARG A 64 15.66 1.11 -9.25
C ARG A 64 16.37 2.40 -8.89
N PRO A 65 17.52 2.71 -9.53
CA PRO A 65 18.33 3.86 -9.12
C PRO A 65 17.57 5.17 -9.10
N GLU A 66 16.69 5.40 -10.07
CA GLU A 66 15.92 6.64 -10.14
C GLU A 66 14.88 6.75 -9.00
N ALA A 67 14.47 5.63 -8.44
CA ALA A 67 13.45 5.60 -7.38
C ALA A 67 14.07 5.63 -5.97
N VAL A 68 15.30 5.12 -5.83
CA VAL A 68 15.98 5.02 -4.53
C VAL A 68 15.98 6.35 -3.76
N PRO A 69 16.19 7.52 -4.37
CA PRO A 69 16.16 8.79 -3.63
C PRO A 69 14.85 9.08 -2.93
N ALA A 70 13.74 8.51 -3.37
CA ALA A 70 12.44 8.70 -2.71
C ALA A 70 12.28 7.81 -1.47
N ARG A 71 13.22 6.87 -1.26
CA ARG A 71 13.28 6.01 -0.08
C ARG A 71 11.96 5.27 0.16
N ASN A 72 11.44 5.32 1.40
CA ASN A 72 10.19 4.63 1.75
C ASN A 72 8.99 5.10 0.92
N VAL A 73 9.00 6.34 0.44
CA VAL A 73 7.91 6.85 -0.40
C VAL A 73 7.83 6.06 -1.70
N ALA A 74 8.98 5.70 -2.30
CA ALA A 74 9.01 4.86 -3.50
C ALA A 74 8.25 3.55 -3.26
N GLY A 75 8.44 2.96 -2.08
CA GLY A 75 7.74 1.73 -1.71
C GLY A 75 6.24 1.93 -1.53
N GLU A 76 5.85 2.98 -0.85
CA GLU A 76 4.43 3.24 -0.62
C GLU A 76 3.69 3.50 -1.93
N LEU A 77 4.30 4.26 -2.84
CA LEU A 77 3.73 4.50 -4.16
C LEU A 77 3.60 3.17 -4.93
N THR A 78 4.61 2.32 -4.85
CA THR A 78 4.59 1.01 -5.50
C THR A 78 3.44 0.17 -4.96
N ALA A 79 3.23 0.18 -3.64
CA ALA A 79 2.15 -0.58 -3.04
C ALA A 79 0.78 -0.07 -3.52
N ALA A 80 0.61 1.26 -3.59
CA ALA A 80 -0.64 1.84 -4.06
C ALA A 80 -0.92 1.46 -5.52
N MET A 81 0.11 1.53 -6.38
CA MET A 81 -0.04 1.14 -7.77
C MET A 81 -0.38 -0.34 -7.90
N TYR A 82 0.26 -1.17 -7.09
CA TYR A 82 -0.02 -2.61 -7.10
C TYR A 82 -1.48 -2.90 -6.71
N ALA A 83 -1.98 -2.20 -5.70
CA ALA A 83 -3.37 -2.38 -5.25
C ALA A 83 -4.36 -2.01 -6.35
N VAL A 84 -4.13 -0.90 -7.03
CA VAL A 84 -5.01 -0.45 -8.13
C VAL A 84 -4.97 -1.44 -9.29
N LYS A 85 -3.76 -1.89 -9.67
CA LYS A 85 -3.60 -2.86 -10.73
C LYS A 85 -4.32 -4.17 -10.40
N THR A 86 -4.19 -4.62 -9.16
CA THR A 86 -4.84 -5.84 -8.70
C THR A 86 -6.36 -5.71 -8.72
N ALA A 87 -6.88 -4.57 -8.26
CA ALA A 87 -8.32 -4.30 -8.28
C ALA A 87 -8.84 -4.33 -9.72
N ALA A 88 -8.12 -3.68 -10.64
CA ALA A 88 -8.51 -3.67 -12.05
C ALA A 88 -8.53 -5.09 -12.63
N ALA A 89 -7.52 -5.90 -12.32
CA ALA A 89 -7.45 -7.28 -12.81
C ALA A 89 -8.60 -8.13 -12.31
N ARG A 90 -9.17 -7.78 -11.16
CA ARG A 90 -10.30 -8.50 -10.57
C ARG A 90 -11.65 -7.89 -10.95
N GLY A 91 -11.66 -6.90 -11.82
CA GLY A 91 -12.91 -6.24 -12.24
C GLY A 91 -13.51 -5.33 -11.19
N ILE A 92 -12.73 -4.95 -10.18
CA ILE A 92 -13.17 -4.04 -9.12
C ILE A 92 -13.05 -2.61 -9.62
N LYS A 93 -14.13 -1.83 -9.41
CA LYS A 93 -14.18 -0.45 -9.89
C LYS A 93 -14.23 0.59 -8.78
N ASP A 94 -14.10 0.16 -7.53
CA ASP A 94 -14.15 1.03 -6.37
C ASP A 94 -13.09 0.56 -5.38
N ILE A 95 -12.06 1.38 -5.17
CA ILE A 95 -10.99 1.06 -4.24
C ILE A 95 -10.73 2.24 -3.29
N THR A 96 -10.58 1.93 -2.01
CA THR A 96 -10.16 2.91 -1.01
C THR A 96 -8.77 2.52 -0.52
N ILE A 97 -7.82 3.44 -0.65
CA ILE A 97 -6.43 3.23 -0.24
C ILE A 97 -6.18 3.94 1.08
N TYR A 98 -5.80 3.17 2.10
CA TYR A 98 -5.40 3.69 3.41
C TYR A 98 -3.89 3.83 3.41
N HIS A 99 -3.39 5.04 3.72
CA HIS A 99 -1.97 5.37 3.60
C HIS A 99 -1.55 6.33 4.71
N ASP A 100 -0.26 6.42 5.00
CA ASP A 100 0.21 7.37 6.00
C ASP A 100 0.97 8.57 5.41
N TYR A 101 1.56 8.44 4.22
CA TYR A 101 2.24 9.58 3.60
C TYR A 101 1.26 10.39 2.75
N SER A 102 1.13 11.68 3.07
CA SER A 102 0.15 12.56 2.42
C SER A 102 0.23 12.61 0.90
N GLY A 103 1.43 12.47 0.34
CA GLY A 103 1.64 12.56 -1.10
C GLY A 103 0.86 11.54 -1.91
N ILE A 104 0.53 10.39 -1.31
CA ILE A 104 -0.24 9.34 -1.99
C ILE A 104 -1.56 9.90 -2.52
N ALA A 105 -2.26 10.67 -1.70
CA ALA A 105 -3.52 11.30 -2.09
C ALA A 105 -3.29 12.61 -2.84
N LYS A 106 -2.35 13.43 -2.36
CA LYS A 106 -2.18 14.78 -2.87
C LYS A 106 -1.66 14.83 -4.30
N TRP A 107 -0.80 13.89 -4.69
CA TRP A 107 -0.38 13.82 -6.09
C TRP A 107 -1.53 13.37 -6.99
N TYR A 108 -2.31 12.41 -6.56
CA TYR A 108 -3.46 11.93 -7.36
C TYR A 108 -4.51 13.02 -7.54
N LYS A 109 -4.76 13.79 -6.48
CA LYS A 109 -5.74 14.89 -6.51
C LYS A 109 -5.17 16.15 -7.16
N LYS A 110 -3.89 16.13 -7.53
CA LYS A 110 -3.17 17.24 -8.15
C LYS A 110 -3.08 18.47 -7.25
N GLU A 111 -3.13 18.23 -5.94
CA GLU A 111 -2.89 19.28 -4.94
C GLU A 111 -1.39 19.54 -4.80
N TRP A 112 -0.58 18.52 -4.99
CA TRP A 112 0.87 18.64 -5.10
C TRP A 112 1.28 18.34 -6.53
N LYS A 113 2.24 19.10 -7.03
CA LYS A 113 2.75 18.90 -8.39
C LYS A 113 3.68 17.68 -8.42
N ALA A 114 3.40 16.75 -9.32
CA ALA A 114 4.17 15.51 -9.44
C ALA A 114 5.39 15.74 -10.33
N GLN A 115 6.51 16.19 -9.74
CA GLN A 115 7.72 16.58 -10.47
C GLN A 115 8.88 15.59 -10.34
N SER A 116 8.87 14.75 -9.30
CA SER A 116 9.94 13.78 -9.12
C SER A 116 9.70 12.57 -10.01
N PHE A 117 10.76 11.76 -10.17
CA PHE A 117 10.64 10.52 -10.93
C PHE A 117 9.49 9.65 -10.40
N CYS A 118 9.46 9.42 -9.08
CA CYS A 118 8.46 8.55 -8.48
C CYS A 118 7.05 9.12 -8.55
N SER A 119 6.88 10.40 -8.21
CA SER A 119 5.55 11.00 -8.21
C SER A 119 4.98 11.13 -9.61
N ALA A 120 5.84 11.44 -10.60
CA ALA A 120 5.39 11.54 -11.98
C ALA A 120 4.95 10.18 -12.52
N ARG A 121 5.72 9.13 -12.25
CA ARG A 121 5.35 7.77 -12.65
C ARG A 121 4.06 7.32 -11.98
N TYR A 122 3.93 7.63 -10.71
CA TYR A 122 2.73 7.29 -9.96
C TYR A 122 1.49 7.94 -10.56
N LEU A 123 1.57 9.24 -10.81
CA LEU A 123 0.42 9.95 -11.38
C LEU A 123 0.08 9.43 -12.78
N GLU A 124 1.10 9.20 -13.63
CA GLU A 124 0.90 8.66 -14.98
C GLU A 124 0.21 7.29 -14.90
N PHE A 125 0.67 6.43 -14.01
CA PHE A 125 0.07 5.11 -13.82
C PHE A 125 -1.39 5.23 -13.37
N MET A 126 -1.65 6.05 -12.35
CA MET A 126 -3.00 6.17 -11.79
C MET A 126 -3.98 6.78 -12.80
N GLU A 127 -3.50 7.69 -13.65
CA GLU A 127 -4.36 8.32 -14.65
C GLU A 127 -4.95 7.29 -15.64
N LYS A 128 -4.25 6.17 -15.86
CA LYS A 128 -4.77 5.12 -16.75
C LYS A 128 -6.04 4.49 -16.20
N TYR A 129 -6.19 4.48 -14.88
CA TYR A 129 -7.33 3.84 -14.24
C TYR A 129 -8.42 4.81 -13.84
N ARG A 130 -8.11 6.10 -13.78
CA ARG A 130 -9.09 7.12 -13.36
C ARG A 130 -10.42 7.04 -14.11
N PRO A 131 -10.46 6.84 -15.43
CA PRO A 131 -11.74 6.77 -16.14
C PRO A 131 -12.56 5.53 -15.83
N TYR A 132 -11.94 4.49 -15.28
CA TYR A 132 -12.58 3.19 -15.08
C TYR A 132 -12.79 2.82 -13.62
N MET A 133 -12.20 3.56 -12.71
CA MET A 133 -12.16 3.17 -11.31
C MET A 133 -12.30 4.39 -10.41
N GLU A 134 -13.15 4.26 -9.40
CA GLU A 134 -13.23 5.29 -8.36
C GLU A 134 -12.16 4.96 -7.32
N ILE A 135 -11.18 5.84 -7.21
CA ILE A 135 -10.05 5.66 -6.29
C ILE A 135 -10.17 6.71 -5.19
N SER A 136 -10.35 6.24 -3.96
CA SER A 136 -10.48 7.10 -2.79
C SER A 136 -9.32 6.86 -1.85
N PHE A 137 -9.03 7.85 -1.00
CA PHE A 137 -7.88 7.80 -0.11
C PHE A 137 -8.29 8.16 1.31
N VAL A 138 -7.74 7.41 2.28
CA VAL A 138 -7.92 7.71 3.69
C VAL A 138 -6.53 7.76 4.33
N LYS A 139 -6.18 8.90 4.88
CA LYS A 139 -4.90 9.05 5.56
C LYS A 139 -5.02 8.49 6.98
N VAL A 140 -4.07 7.64 7.36
CA VAL A 140 -3.98 7.13 8.73
C VAL A 140 -2.70 7.66 9.36
N GLU A 141 -2.70 7.77 10.68
CA GLU A 141 -1.50 8.19 11.40
C GLU A 141 -0.56 6.98 11.50
N GLY A 142 0.67 7.13 11.00
CA GLY A 142 1.66 6.07 11.08
C GLY A 142 1.99 5.76 12.53
N HIS A 143 2.14 4.46 12.82
CA HIS A 143 2.49 3.96 14.15
C HIS A 143 1.49 4.35 15.24
N SER A 144 0.24 4.55 14.86
CA SER A 144 -0.83 4.93 15.81
C SER A 144 -1.66 3.74 16.28
N GLY A 145 -1.23 2.52 15.96
CA GLY A 145 -1.92 1.31 16.40
C GLY A 145 -3.06 0.85 15.50
N VAL A 146 -3.18 1.39 14.30
CA VAL A 146 -4.16 0.90 13.32
C VAL A 146 -3.69 -0.47 12.81
N PRO A 147 -4.39 -1.57 13.14
CA PRO A 147 -3.87 -2.91 12.88
C PRO A 147 -3.45 -3.21 11.45
N LEU A 148 -4.24 -2.82 10.46
CA LEU A 148 -3.90 -3.17 9.08
C LEU A 148 -2.83 -2.26 8.50
N ASN A 149 -2.68 -1.04 9.02
CA ASN A 149 -1.54 -0.20 8.70
C ASN A 149 -0.26 -0.83 9.24
N GLU A 150 -0.32 -1.36 10.46
CA GLU A 150 0.80 -2.06 11.06
C GLU A 150 1.15 -3.33 10.29
N TYR A 151 0.15 -4.03 9.79
CA TYR A 151 0.36 -5.22 8.97
C TYR A 151 1.13 -4.86 7.69
N ALA A 152 0.71 -3.79 7.01
CA ALA A 152 1.40 -3.32 5.80
C ALA A 152 2.85 -2.94 6.12
N ASP A 153 3.10 -2.32 7.28
CA ASP A 153 4.45 -1.97 7.72
C ASP A 153 5.31 -3.22 7.91
N ILE A 154 4.77 -4.24 8.57
CA ILE A 154 5.48 -5.51 8.77
C ILE A 154 5.82 -6.16 7.42
N LEU A 155 4.88 -6.14 6.48
CA LEU A 155 5.10 -6.70 5.15
C LEU A 155 6.22 -5.96 4.42
N ALA A 156 6.24 -4.63 4.51
CA ALA A 156 7.28 -3.84 3.87
C ALA A 156 8.65 -4.14 4.49
N LYS A 157 8.73 -4.18 5.81
CA LYS A 157 10.00 -4.45 6.50
C LYS A 157 10.49 -5.88 6.24
N SER A 158 9.57 -6.84 6.17
CA SER A 158 9.94 -8.21 5.90
C SER A 158 10.58 -8.38 4.51
N ALA A 159 10.12 -7.61 3.54
CA ALA A 159 10.70 -7.64 2.20
C ALA A 159 12.17 -7.22 2.20
N LEU A 160 12.55 -6.29 3.09
CA LEU A 160 13.93 -5.82 3.16
C LEU A 160 14.90 -6.86 3.72
N GLU A 161 14.38 -7.88 4.39
CA GLU A 161 15.20 -8.96 4.95
C GLU A 161 15.54 -10.05 3.93
N ARG A 162 14.96 -10.00 2.75
CA ARG A 162 15.22 -10.98 1.70
C ARG A 162 16.59 -10.80 1.08
N GLU A 163 17.18 -11.90 0.64
CA GLU A 163 18.48 -11.88 -0.07
C GLU A 163 18.29 -11.47 -1.56
#